data_9f7fdb4264203b37edf6050c1fd9d528
#
_entry.id   9f7fdb4264203b37edf6050c1fd9d528
#
_cell.length_a   1.000
_cell.length_b   1.000
_cell.length_c   1.000
_cell.angle_alpha   90.00
_cell.angle_beta   90.00
_cell.angle_gamma   90.00
#
_symmetry.space_group_name_H-M   'P 1'
#
loop_
_entity.id
_entity.type
_entity.pdbx_description
1 polymer ?
#
loop_
_entity_poly.entity_id
_entity_poly.type
_entity_poly.pdbx_seq_one_letter_code
_entity_poly.pdbx_strand_id
1 'polypeptide(L)'
;NLFVASMLLLVLGDNLALLFLGWEGVGLCSYLLIGYYYQNPANGFAAIKAFTVTRIGDVFLLIALFLIFQQFGTLNIAEIVAAAPTVMTQSSSLTIWTALMLFLGAAGKSAQIPLQTWLADAMAGPTPVSALIHAATMVTAGVYLCCRMFSVMEMAPEVMIFISITGAVTLLVAGFAALVQTDIKRILAYSTMSQLGYMFMAVGAEAYQAGLFHMLTHAFFKALLFLSSGAVILAFHHEQNIFKMGGLFYKNKFLFACFAIGGGALAAIPFLTIGFFSKDAILAAVWTQQHLAGESIFNILYWVGVAGAFLTSIYTFSLIWIVFFGKENTPYHEIKGATYWAPLAILAVLSTGLAIVLKAPVMSILNAAQIPAFIIPEALEAGAHGAEYVAIAVALTGLVVGVVLFAFAYKAVQSFANTCLGAGLVNICRNALGFDALYDIVFVKPYLLIAKILGRDPIDGLWLMLPAIVKGGHNFTSSRQTGSLREYASSMAFGIVVILMILVVTQVVGK
;
A
#
# COMPACT_ATOMS: atom_id res chain seq x y z
N ASN A 1 -16.85 -8.32 -10.00
CA ASN A 1 -17.37 -7.49 -11.11
C ASN A 1 -17.40 -6.02 -10.71
N LEU A 2 -17.98 -5.63 -9.55
CA LEU A 2 -18.03 -4.23 -9.12
C LEU A 2 -16.63 -3.61 -8.99
N PHE A 3 -15.65 -4.35 -8.47
CA PHE A 3 -14.25 -3.92 -8.39
C PHE A 3 -13.68 -3.59 -9.78
N VAL A 4 -13.94 -4.45 -10.79
CA VAL A 4 -13.47 -4.23 -12.16
C VAL A 4 -14.16 -3.01 -12.78
N ALA A 5 -15.48 -2.85 -12.57
CA ALA A 5 -16.22 -1.68 -13.02
C ALA A 5 -15.66 -0.39 -12.41
N SER A 6 -15.41 -0.37 -11.09
CA SER A 6 -14.79 0.78 -10.41
C SER A 6 -13.39 1.07 -10.95
N MET A 7 -12.59 0.03 -11.23
CA MET A 7 -11.25 0.20 -11.79
C MET A 7 -11.30 0.76 -13.22
N LEU A 8 -12.28 0.35 -14.03
CA LEU A 8 -12.50 0.92 -15.37
C LEU A 8 -12.91 2.38 -15.29
N LEU A 9 -13.79 2.77 -14.34
CA LEU A 9 -14.10 4.18 -14.10
C LEU A 9 -12.85 5.00 -13.74
N LEU A 10 -11.96 4.42 -12.93
CA LEU A 10 -10.71 5.07 -12.53
C LEU A 10 -9.80 5.32 -13.73
N VAL A 11 -9.54 4.28 -14.54
CA VAL A 11 -8.54 4.38 -15.63
C VAL A 11 -9.05 5.04 -16.90
N LEU A 12 -10.38 5.01 -17.13
CA LEU A 12 -11.03 5.61 -18.30
C LEU A 12 -11.55 7.02 -18.03
N GLY A 13 -11.52 7.49 -16.77
CA GLY A 13 -11.92 8.84 -16.43
C GLY A 13 -11.06 9.90 -17.12
N ASP A 14 -11.69 10.86 -17.77
CA ASP A 14 -11.05 12.01 -18.41
C ASP A 14 -10.91 13.21 -17.47
N ASN A 15 -11.51 13.13 -16.29
CA ASN A 15 -11.39 14.13 -15.25
C ASN A 15 -11.12 13.52 -13.87
N LEU A 16 -10.52 14.32 -12.98
CA LEU A 16 -10.10 13.88 -11.66
C LEU A 16 -11.25 13.51 -10.73
N ALA A 17 -12.47 14.08 -10.92
CA ALA A 17 -13.62 13.73 -10.10
C ALA A 17 -14.13 12.31 -10.44
N LEU A 18 -14.19 11.95 -11.72
CA LEU A 18 -14.58 10.61 -12.16
C LEU A 18 -13.48 9.57 -11.79
N LEU A 19 -12.22 9.96 -11.93
CA LEU A 19 -11.09 9.16 -11.46
C LEU A 19 -11.21 8.89 -9.95
N PHE A 20 -11.51 9.92 -9.15
CA PHE A 20 -11.68 9.80 -7.69
C PHE A 20 -12.87 8.91 -7.32
N LEU A 21 -13.99 8.99 -8.05
CA LEU A 21 -15.14 8.09 -7.86
C LEU A 21 -14.73 6.62 -8.06
N GLY A 22 -14.00 6.33 -9.12
CA GLY A 22 -13.43 4.99 -9.34
C GLY A 22 -12.43 4.59 -8.26
N TRP A 23 -11.60 5.54 -7.80
CA TRP A 23 -10.62 5.36 -6.73
C TRP A 23 -11.24 4.95 -5.40
N GLU A 24 -12.34 5.59 -5.03
CA GLU A 24 -13.13 5.25 -3.86
C GLU A 24 -13.85 3.90 -4.04
N GLY A 25 -14.38 3.67 -5.23
CA GLY A 25 -15.07 2.43 -5.57
C GLY A 25 -14.16 1.20 -5.44
N VAL A 26 -12.91 1.25 -5.93
CA VAL A 26 -11.95 0.14 -5.73
C VAL A 26 -11.56 -0.02 -4.26
N GLY A 27 -11.49 1.08 -3.49
CA GLY A 27 -11.26 1.06 -2.05
C GLY A 27 -12.34 0.30 -1.30
N LEU A 28 -13.61 0.63 -1.54
CA LEU A 28 -14.75 -0.07 -0.95
C LEU A 28 -14.81 -1.54 -1.36
N CYS A 29 -14.64 -1.83 -2.65
CA CYS A 29 -14.65 -3.20 -3.14
C CYS A 29 -13.51 -4.03 -2.53
N SER A 30 -12.31 -3.46 -2.37
CA SER A 30 -11.19 -4.14 -1.74
C SER A 30 -11.46 -4.49 -0.29
N TYR A 31 -12.07 -3.57 0.47
CA TYR A 31 -12.52 -3.82 1.85
C TYR A 31 -13.42 -5.06 1.92
N LEU A 32 -14.47 -5.11 1.07
CA LEU A 32 -15.41 -6.23 1.04
C LEU A 32 -14.75 -7.54 0.60
N LEU A 33 -13.81 -7.48 -0.34
CA LEU A 33 -13.12 -8.65 -0.87
C LEU A 33 -12.06 -9.20 0.09
N ILE A 34 -11.31 -8.33 0.80
CA ILE A 34 -10.37 -8.74 1.84
C ILE A 34 -11.11 -9.38 3.02
N GLY A 35 -12.24 -8.79 3.42
CA GLY A 35 -13.11 -9.27 4.47
C GLY A 35 -14.04 -10.42 4.05
N TYR A 36 -13.85 -11.05 2.89
CA TYR A 36 -14.76 -12.08 2.36
C TYR A 36 -15.02 -13.21 3.37
N TYR A 37 -13.99 -13.65 4.08
CA TYR A 37 -14.11 -14.66 5.13
C TYR A 37 -14.36 -14.01 6.50
N TYR A 38 -15.37 -13.15 6.59
CA TYR A 38 -15.70 -12.30 7.76
C TYR A 38 -16.02 -13.07 9.04
N GLN A 39 -16.33 -14.37 8.92
CA GLN A 39 -16.57 -15.24 10.09
C GLN A 39 -15.34 -15.34 11.00
N ASN A 40 -14.14 -15.14 10.45
CA ASN A 40 -12.94 -15.01 11.25
C ASN A 40 -12.68 -13.51 11.54
N PRO A 41 -12.76 -13.06 12.82
CA PRO A 41 -12.54 -11.66 13.18
C PRO A 41 -11.22 -11.08 12.70
N ALA A 42 -10.15 -11.89 12.60
CA ALA A 42 -8.85 -11.45 12.12
C ALA A 42 -8.93 -10.93 10.66
N ASN A 43 -9.75 -11.56 9.81
CA ASN A 43 -9.95 -11.12 8.44
C ASN A 43 -10.74 -9.80 8.37
N GLY A 44 -11.67 -9.59 9.30
CA GLY A 44 -12.39 -8.33 9.47
C GLY A 44 -11.43 -7.19 9.86
N PHE A 45 -10.53 -7.43 10.82
CA PHE A 45 -9.50 -6.45 11.18
C PHE A 45 -8.56 -6.14 10.04
N ALA A 46 -8.14 -7.14 9.26
CA ALA A 46 -7.31 -6.93 8.06
C ALA A 46 -8.03 -6.04 7.02
N ALA A 47 -9.33 -6.26 6.80
CA ALA A 47 -10.15 -5.45 5.91
C ALA A 47 -10.27 -4.00 6.41
N ILE A 48 -10.58 -3.80 7.69
CA ILE A 48 -10.66 -2.47 8.31
C ILE A 48 -9.33 -1.74 8.21
N LYS A 49 -8.20 -2.42 8.52
CA LYS A 49 -6.86 -1.84 8.38
C LYS A 49 -6.59 -1.40 6.95
N ALA A 50 -6.85 -2.27 5.96
CA ALA A 50 -6.66 -1.94 4.55
C ALA A 50 -7.50 -0.73 4.13
N PHE A 51 -8.77 -0.69 4.50
CA PHE A 51 -9.66 0.43 4.21
C PHE A 51 -9.18 1.73 4.87
N THR A 52 -8.85 1.70 6.17
CA THR A 52 -8.45 2.89 6.93
C THR A 52 -7.15 3.48 6.40
N VAL A 53 -6.12 2.64 6.16
CA VAL A 53 -4.82 3.13 5.66
C VAL A 53 -4.95 3.69 4.25
N THR A 54 -5.69 3.02 3.35
CA THR A 54 -5.91 3.57 2.00
C THR A 54 -6.76 4.83 2.03
N ARG A 55 -7.72 4.94 2.96
CA ARG A 55 -8.55 6.14 3.15
C ARG A 55 -7.73 7.37 3.57
N ILE A 56 -6.69 7.21 4.36
CA ILE A 56 -5.76 8.30 4.66
C ILE A 56 -5.13 8.85 3.37
N GLY A 57 -4.71 7.96 2.47
CA GLY A 57 -4.24 8.35 1.14
C GLY A 57 -5.32 9.06 0.31
N ASP A 58 -6.56 8.55 0.36
CA ASP A 58 -7.69 9.14 -0.38
C ASP A 58 -7.99 10.58 0.06
N VAL A 59 -7.81 10.90 1.36
CA VAL A 59 -7.93 12.27 1.87
C VAL A 59 -6.86 13.19 1.26
N PHE A 60 -5.61 12.73 1.16
CA PHE A 60 -4.57 13.51 0.50
C PHE A 60 -4.89 13.74 -0.98
N LEU A 61 -5.38 12.73 -1.68
CA LEU A 61 -5.82 12.91 -3.07
C LEU A 61 -6.95 13.91 -3.19
N LEU A 62 -7.93 13.88 -2.28
CA LEU A 62 -9.04 14.85 -2.27
C LEU A 62 -8.51 16.29 -2.06
N ILE A 63 -7.55 16.48 -1.15
CA ILE A 63 -6.90 17.79 -0.96
C ILE A 63 -6.20 18.22 -2.25
N ALA A 64 -5.49 17.29 -2.94
CA ALA A 64 -4.88 17.60 -4.23
C ALA A 64 -5.89 18.07 -5.27
N LEU A 65 -7.07 17.44 -5.34
CA LEU A 65 -8.15 17.86 -6.24
C LEU A 65 -8.61 19.28 -5.97
N PHE A 66 -8.76 19.67 -4.70
CA PHE A 66 -9.10 21.04 -4.32
C PHE A 66 -8.01 22.05 -4.70
N LEU A 67 -6.74 21.72 -4.45
CA LEU A 67 -5.62 22.58 -4.82
C LEU A 67 -5.50 22.74 -6.34
N ILE A 68 -5.73 21.68 -7.10
CA ILE A 68 -5.76 21.72 -8.57
C ILE A 68 -6.93 22.57 -9.06
N PHE A 69 -8.14 22.34 -8.54
CA PHE A 69 -9.30 23.12 -8.94
C PHE A 69 -9.14 24.61 -8.63
N GLN A 70 -8.52 24.95 -7.50
CA GLN A 70 -8.20 26.33 -7.14
C GLN A 70 -7.23 27.00 -8.12
N GLN A 71 -6.25 26.25 -8.65
CA GLN A 71 -5.24 26.78 -9.56
C GLN A 71 -5.72 26.86 -11.01
N PHE A 72 -6.43 25.82 -11.46
CA PHE A 72 -6.78 25.63 -12.88
C PHE A 72 -8.24 25.97 -13.20
N GLY A 73 -9.14 26.01 -12.21
CA GLY A 73 -10.60 26.19 -12.40
C GLY A 73 -11.29 25.00 -13.06
N THR A 74 -10.57 23.92 -13.33
CA THR A 74 -11.05 22.69 -13.98
C THR A 74 -10.48 21.44 -13.32
N LEU A 75 -11.16 20.30 -13.48
CA LEU A 75 -10.68 18.98 -13.11
C LEU A 75 -10.45 18.08 -14.34
N ASN A 76 -10.59 18.62 -15.56
CA ASN A 76 -10.27 17.88 -16.78
C ASN A 76 -8.77 17.65 -16.88
N ILE A 77 -8.38 16.37 -17.00
CA ILE A 77 -6.96 15.97 -16.95
C ILE A 77 -6.18 16.55 -18.13
N ALA A 78 -6.74 16.54 -19.35
CA ALA A 78 -6.04 17.03 -20.52
C ALA A 78 -5.80 18.55 -20.43
N GLU A 79 -6.79 19.32 -19.95
CA GLU A 79 -6.65 20.77 -19.73
C GLU A 79 -5.58 21.07 -18.67
N ILE A 80 -5.58 20.34 -17.56
CA ILE A 80 -4.59 20.51 -16.48
C ILE A 80 -3.19 20.24 -16.99
N VAL A 81 -2.99 19.08 -17.65
CA VAL A 81 -1.68 18.65 -18.18
C VAL A 81 -1.13 19.67 -19.19
N ALA A 82 -1.97 20.19 -20.08
CA ALA A 82 -1.58 21.20 -21.06
C ALA A 82 -1.27 22.56 -20.41
N ALA A 83 -2.02 22.96 -19.38
CA ALA A 83 -1.88 24.26 -18.73
C ALA A 83 -0.83 24.30 -17.62
N ALA A 84 -0.42 23.16 -17.07
CA ALA A 84 0.49 23.10 -15.92
C ALA A 84 1.79 23.92 -16.09
N PRO A 85 2.52 23.85 -17.25
CA PRO A 85 3.74 24.60 -17.42
C PRO A 85 3.55 26.13 -17.46
N THR A 86 2.32 26.61 -17.73
CA THR A 86 2.01 28.04 -17.84
C THR A 86 1.33 28.60 -16.60
N VAL A 87 0.55 27.78 -15.89
CA VAL A 87 -0.23 28.19 -14.71
C VAL A 87 0.57 27.99 -13.42
N MET A 88 1.34 26.92 -13.32
CA MET A 88 2.10 26.61 -12.12
C MET A 88 3.49 27.28 -12.17
N THR A 89 3.89 27.85 -11.03
CA THR A 89 5.27 28.30 -10.86
C THR A 89 6.10 27.14 -10.32
N GLN A 90 7.16 26.77 -11.04
CA GLN A 90 8.05 25.68 -10.65
C GLN A 90 8.59 25.90 -9.23
N SER A 91 8.59 24.82 -8.43
CA SER A 91 9.08 24.81 -7.03
C SER A 91 8.40 25.84 -6.11
N SER A 92 7.23 26.39 -6.48
CA SER A 92 6.48 27.20 -5.55
C SER A 92 5.86 26.35 -4.45
N SER A 93 5.63 26.94 -3.27
CA SER A 93 5.02 26.21 -2.14
C SER A 93 3.70 25.53 -2.53
N LEU A 94 2.83 26.21 -3.28
CA LEU A 94 1.56 25.67 -3.72
C LEU A 94 1.73 24.50 -4.69
N THR A 95 2.69 24.59 -5.63
CA THR A 95 3.05 23.53 -6.57
C THR A 95 3.57 22.30 -5.83
N ILE A 96 4.52 22.50 -4.90
CA ILE A 96 5.07 21.42 -4.07
C ILE A 96 3.96 20.71 -3.28
N TRP A 97 3.08 21.46 -2.62
CA TRP A 97 1.97 20.85 -1.88
C TRP A 97 1.00 20.10 -2.79
N THR A 98 0.69 20.62 -3.97
CA THR A 98 -0.20 19.95 -4.93
C THR A 98 0.39 18.61 -5.38
N ALA A 99 1.64 18.60 -5.82
CA ALA A 99 2.32 17.38 -6.25
C ALA A 99 2.50 16.40 -5.09
N LEU A 100 2.85 16.87 -3.89
CA LEU A 100 3.01 16.04 -2.70
C LEU A 100 1.68 15.39 -2.30
N MET A 101 0.56 16.11 -2.31
CA MET A 101 -0.75 15.56 -1.99
C MET A 101 -1.20 14.51 -3.02
N LEU A 102 -0.94 14.74 -4.31
CA LEU A 102 -1.15 13.73 -5.36
C LEU A 102 -0.34 12.45 -5.07
N PHE A 103 0.95 12.61 -4.75
CA PHE A 103 1.81 11.46 -4.45
C PHE A 103 1.38 10.72 -3.18
N LEU A 104 1.03 11.42 -2.09
CA LEU A 104 0.55 10.78 -0.86
C LEU A 104 -0.76 10.00 -1.09
N GLY A 105 -1.64 10.53 -1.95
CA GLY A 105 -2.79 9.79 -2.43
C GLY A 105 -2.40 8.51 -3.17
N ALA A 106 -1.46 8.61 -4.10
CA ALA A 106 -0.91 7.48 -4.83
C ALA A 106 -0.24 6.45 -3.89
N ALA A 107 0.53 6.90 -2.90
CA ALA A 107 1.22 6.07 -1.91
C ALA A 107 0.25 5.21 -1.09
N GLY A 108 -0.94 5.72 -0.76
CA GLY A 108 -1.98 4.97 -0.04
C GLY A 108 -2.42 3.70 -0.78
N LYS A 109 -2.84 3.82 -2.04
CA LYS A 109 -3.27 2.67 -2.86
C LYS A 109 -2.10 1.78 -3.28
N SER A 110 -0.94 2.37 -3.56
CA SER A 110 0.25 1.62 -4.01
C SER A 110 1.13 1.14 -2.87
N ALA A 111 0.67 1.22 -1.64
CA ALA A 111 1.36 0.70 -0.45
C ALA A 111 2.83 1.13 -0.38
N GLN A 112 3.09 2.43 -0.63
CA GLN A 112 4.40 3.01 -0.41
C GLN A 112 4.54 3.50 1.03
N ILE A 113 5.76 3.50 1.57
CA ILE A 113 6.04 4.05 2.89
C ILE A 113 5.61 5.52 2.91
N PRO A 114 4.90 5.97 3.98
CA PRO A 114 4.55 5.27 5.20
C PRO A 114 3.21 4.51 5.18
N LEU A 115 2.48 4.38 4.08
CA LEU A 115 1.14 3.81 3.98
C LEU A 115 1.14 2.33 3.47
N GLN A 116 2.19 1.56 3.76
CA GLN A 116 2.41 0.21 3.20
C GLN A 116 1.79 -0.94 4.01
N THR A 117 1.46 -0.74 5.28
CA THR A 117 1.24 -1.84 6.24
C THR A 117 0.01 -2.71 5.96
N TRP A 118 -0.94 -2.21 5.18
CA TRP A 118 -2.18 -2.90 4.85
C TRP A 118 -1.98 -4.04 3.82
N LEU A 119 -0.97 -3.92 2.94
CA LEU A 119 -0.84 -4.78 1.76
C LEU A 119 -0.61 -6.26 2.12
N ALA A 120 0.26 -6.53 3.09
CA ALA A 120 0.56 -7.90 3.53
C ALA A 120 -0.63 -8.54 4.27
N ASP A 121 -1.42 -7.77 5.01
CA ASP A 121 -2.58 -8.26 5.72
C ASP A 121 -3.79 -8.46 4.80
N ALA A 122 -3.83 -7.77 3.65
CA ALA A 122 -4.83 -7.98 2.60
C ALA A 122 -4.83 -9.42 2.02
N MET A 123 -3.80 -10.22 2.34
CA MET A 123 -3.75 -11.64 1.98
C MET A 123 -4.79 -12.51 2.72
N ALA A 124 -5.55 -11.97 3.65
CA ALA A 124 -6.70 -12.62 4.29
C ALA A 124 -7.82 -12.98 3.31
N GLY A 125 -7.95 -12.27 2.20
CA GLY A 125 -8.93 -12.53 1.15
C GLY A 125 -8.64 -13.77 0.30
N PRO A 126 -9.60 -14.20 -0.56
CA PRO A 126 -9.41 -15.31 -1.50
C PRO A 126 -8.26 -15.05 -2.47
N THR A 127 -7.50 -16.10 -2.86
CA THR A 127 -6.32 -15.93 -3.71
C THR A 127 -6.60 -15.31 -5.10
N PRO A 128 -7.72 -15.60 -5.81
CA PRO A 128 -8.05 -14.88 -7.04
C PRO A 128 -8.25 -13.37 -6.85
N VAL A 129 -8.77 -12.97 -5.68
CA VAL A 129 -8.87 -11.54 -5.28
C VAL A 129 -7.48 -10.94 -5.08
N SER A 130 -6.58 -11.68 -4.42
CA SER A 130 -5.18 -11.23 -4.27
C SER A 130 -4.51 -11.05 -5.64
N ALA A 131 -4.73 -11.96 -6.59
CA ALA A 131 -4.23 -11.79 -7.95
C ALA A 131 -4.79 -10.52 -8.62
N LEU A 132 -6.10 -10.27 -8.49
CA LEU A 132 -6.75 -9.10 -9.07
C LEU A 132 -6.22 -7.79 -8.48
N ILE A 133 -6.21 -7.66 -7.15
CA ILE A 133 -5.82 -6.44 -6.44
C ILE A 133 -4.33 -6.13 -6.63
N HIS A 134 -3.46 -7.14 -6.55
CA HIS A 134 -2.02 -6.96 -6.42
C HIS A 134 -1.22 -7.11 -7.72
N ALA A 135 -1.83 -7.60 -8.81
CA ALA A 135 -1.11 -7.72 -10.08
C ALA A 135 -1.20 -6.46 -10.96
N ALA A 136 -2.44 -6.01 -11.26
CA ALA A 136 -2.66 -5.06 -12.35
C ALA A 136 -3.57 -3.89 -11.99
N THR A 137 -4.19 -3.85 -10.80
CA THR A 137 -5.31 -2.93 -10.56
C THR A 137 -5.06 -1.96 -9.41
N MET A 138 -5.62 -2.17 -8.23
CA MET A 138 -5.62 -1.19 -7.14
C MET A 138 -4.23 -0.71 -6.76
N VAL A 139 -3.26 -1.63 -6.63
CA VAL A 139 -1.90 -1.26 -6.19
C VAL A 139 -1.09 -0.52 -7.26
N THR A 140 -1.48 -0.60 -8.52
CA THR A 140 -0.84 0.13 -9.62
C THR A 140 -1.51 1.47 -9.91
N ALA A 141 -2.68 1.75 -9.31
CA ALA A 141 -3.43 2.98 -9.52
C ALA A 141 -2.64 4.23 -9.15
N GLY A 142 -1.78 4.17 -8.12
CA GLY A 142 -0.93 5.30 -7.75
C GLY A 142 0.14 5.61 -8.78
N VAL A 143 0.78 4.60 -9.35
CA VAL A 143 1.73 4.78 -10.47
C VAL A 143 1.01 5.39 -11.67
N TYR A 144 -0.17 4.86 -12.01
CA TYR A 144 -1.01 5.41 -13.08
C TYR A 144 -1.34 6.89 -12.83
N LEU A 145 -1.77 7.25 -11.62
CA LEU A 145 -2.11 8.63 -11.25
C LEU A 145 -0.92 9.57 -11.46
N CYS A 146 0.27 9.22 -10.95
CA CYS A 146 1.47 10.04 -11.11
C CYS A 146 1.86 10.18 -12.59
N CYS A 147 1.81 9.10 -13.36
CA CYS A 147 2.09 9.15 -14.81
C CYS A 147 1.03 9.92 -15.59
N ARG A 148 -0.25 9.88 -15.15
CA ARG A 148 -1.35 10.63 -15.80
C ARG A 148 -1.25 12.13 -15.55
N MET A 149 -0.69 12.51 -14.40
CA MET A 149 -0.50 13.89 -13.96
C MET A 149 0.97 14.34 -14.08
N PHE A 150 1.73 13.75 -15.01
CA PHE A 150 3.17 13.96 -15.17
C PHE A 150 3.55 15.45 -15.22
N SER A 151 2.81 16.25 -15.99
CA SER A 151 3.10 17.67 -16.17
C SER A 151 2.99 18.49 -14.86
N VAL A 152 2.08 18.10 -13.96
CA VAL A 152 1.98 18.70 -12.62
C VAL A 152 3.14 18.24 -11.73
N MET A 153 3.55 16.95 -11.85
CA MET A 153 4.65 16.38 -11.07
C MET A 153 5.99 17.03 -11.43
N GLU A 154 6.28 17.24 -12.73
CA GLU A 154 7.50 17.86 -13.22
C GLU A 154 7.69 19.32 -12.77
N MET A 155 6.58 20.00 -12.42
CA MET A 155 6.65 21.35 -11.83
C MET A 155 7.20 21.37 -10.38
N ALA A 156 7.36 20.19 -9.75
CA ALA A 156 7.88 20.05 -8.37
C ALA A 156 9.04 19.01 -8.31
N PRO A 157 10.24 19.36 -8.79
CA PRO A 157 11.40 18.45 -8.81
C PRO A 157 11.74 17.87 -7.43
N GLU A 158 11.57 18.64 -6.36
CA GLU A 158 11.80 18.19 -4.98
C GLU A 158 10.89 17.01 -4.61
N VAL A 159 9.64 17.05 -5.08
CA VAL A 159 8.67 15.95 -4.87
C VAL A 159 9.04 14.75 -5.73
N MET A 160 9.56 14.95 -6.96
CA MET A 160 10.03 13.85 -7.81
C MET A 160 11.18 13.08 -7.15
N ILE A 161 12.16 13.79 -6.58
CA ILE A 161 13.24 13.17 -5.78
C ILE A 161 12.65 12.41 -4.58
N PHE A 162 11.72 13.01 -3.85
CA PHE A 162 11.04 12.37 -2.71
C PHE A 162 10.28 11.10 -3.12
N ILE A 163 9.62 11.08 -4.29
CA ILE A 163 8.97 9.91 -4.87
C ILE A 163 9.98 8.79 -5.12
N SER A 164 11.12 9.11 -5.75
CA SER A 164 12.19 8.14 -6.00
C SER A 164 12.75 7.55 -4.72
N ILE A 165 13.03 8.37 -3.71
CA ILE A 165 13.54 7.94 -2.40
C ILE A 165 12.52 7.02 -1.72
N THR A 166 11.24 7.42 -1.70
CA THR A 166 10.17 6.61 -1.09
C THR A 166 10.04 5.26 -1.77
N GLY A 167 10.10 5.22 -3.12
CA GLY A 167 10.12 4.00 -3.90
C GLY A 167 11.29 3.10 -3.54
N ALA A 168 12.50 3.65 -3.46
CA ALA A 168 13.73 2.93 -3.12
C ALA A 168 13.70 2.34 -1.69
N VAL A 169 13.25 3.12 -0.71
CA VAL A 169 13.12 2.65 0.68
C VAL A 169 12.08 1.54 0.77
N THR A 170 10.92 1.73 0.12
CA THR A 170 9.86 0.72 0.07
C THR A 170 10.34 -0.59 -0.57
N LEU A 171 11.10 -0.49 -1.65
CA LEU A 171 11.71 -1.61 -2.36
C LEU A 171 12.59 -2.46 -1.44
N LEU A 172 13.50 -1.85 -0.69
CA LEU A 172 14.40 -2.58 0.22
C LEU A 172 13.65 -3.19 1.41
N VAL A 173 12.80 -2.40 2.08
CA VAL A 173 12.01 -2.87 3.23
C VAL A 173 11.15 -4.08 2.83
N ALA A 174 10.48 -4.00 1.69
CA ALA A 174 9.66 -5.09 1.19
C ALA A 174 10.51 -6.30 0.74
N GLY A 175 11.68 -6.07 0.13
CA GLY A 175 12.60 -7.14 -0.27
C GLY A 175 13.12 -7.95 0.93
N PHE A 176 13.54 -7.29 2.00
CA PHE A 176 13.97 -7.96 3.24
C PHE A 176 12.80 -8.67 3.93
N ALA A 177 11.61 -8.05 3.95
CA ALA A 177 10.44 -8.69 4.51
C ALA A 177 10.05 -9.96 3.72
N ALA A 178 10.06 -9.91 2.38
CA ALA A 178 9.75 -11.06 1.52
C ALA A 178 10.66 -12.26 1.80
N LEU A 179 11.95 -12.02 2.07
CA LEU A 179 12.97 -13.06 2.30
C LEU A 179 12.68 -13.92 3.54
N VAL A 180 12.03 -13.37 4.55
CA VAL A 180 11.80 -14.03 5.86
C VAL A 180 10.35 -14.45 6.10
N GLN A 181 9.42 -14.17 5.16
CA GLN A 181 8.04 -14.62 5.27
C GLN A 181 7.93 -16.13 5.09
N THR A 182 6.93 -16.70 5.74
CA THR A 182 6.61 -18.13 5.67
C THR A 182 5.36 -18.43 4.86
N ASP A 183 4.49 -17.46 4.69
CA ASP A 183 3.24 -17.56 3.93
C ASP A 183 3.49 -17.20 2.46
N ILE A 184 3.11 -18.11 1.54
CA ILE A 184 3.31 -17.95 0.09
C ILE A 184 2.67 -16.66 -0.46
N LYS A 185 1.46 -16.31 0.00
CA LYS A 185 0.78 -15.08 -0.43
C LYS A 185 1.45 -13.83 0.13
N ARG A 186 1.90 -13.86 1.39
CA ARG A 186 2.63 -12.73 1.99
C ARG A 186 3.98 -12.48 1.32
N ILE A 187 4.71 -13.53 0.92
CA ILE A 187 5.94 -13.40 0.11
C ILE A 187 5.62 -12.67 -1.19
N LEU A 188 4.56 -13.06 -1.89
CA LEU A 188 4.14 -12.44 -3.14
C LEU A 188 3.62 -11.01 -2.94
N ALA A 189 2.99 -10.69 -1.82
CA ALA A 189 2.55 -9.34 -1.46
C ALA A 189 3.74 -8.40 -1.24
N TYR A 190 4.71 -8.79 -0.43
CA TYR A 190 5.94 -8.01 -0.23
C TYR A 190 6.76 -7.87 -1.52
N SER A 191 6.81 -8.92 -2.34
CA SER A 191 7.45 -8.81 -3.66
C SER A 191 6.69 -7.86 -4.60
N THR A 192 5.35 -7.73 -4.49
CA THR A 192 4.58 -6.71 -5.21
C THR A 192 4.95 -5.30 -4.74
N MET A 193 5.00 -5.08 -3.44
CA MET A 193 5.41 -3.81 -2.84
C MET A 193 6.82 -3.40 -3.31
N SER A 194 7.75 -4.36 -3.37
CA SER A 194 9.10 -4.13 -3.89
C SER A 194 9.11 -3.71 -5.37
N GLN A 195 8.28 -4.35 -6.22
CA GLN A 195 8.19 -3.96 -7.64
C GLN A 195 7.51 -2.60 -7.85
N LEU A 196 6.52 -2.26 -7.02
CA LEU A 196 5.95 -0.92 -7.02
C LEU A 196 6.98 0.14 -6.63
N GLY A 197 7.90 -0.19 -5.72
CA GLY A 197 9.04 0.67 -5.40
C GLY A 197 9.89 1.01 -6.63
N TYR A 198 10.17 0.03 -7.50
CA TYR A 198 10.84 0.30 -8.79
C TYR A 198 10.03 1.24 -9.69
N MET A 199 8.71 1.05 -9.76
CA MET A 199 7.86 1.91 -10.59
C MET A 199 7.87 3.35 -10.09
N PHE A 200 7.86 3.57 -8.76
CA PHE A 200 7.97 4.92 -8.20
C PHE A 200 9.37 5.50 -8.36
N MET A 201 10.43 4.70 -8.30
CA MET A 201 11.77 5.16 -8.68
C MET A 201 11.80 5.63 -10.14
N ALA A 202 11.13 4.92 -11.05
CA ALA A 202 11.02 5.33 -12.45
C ALA A 202 10.23 6.63 -12.61
N VAL A 203 9.09 6.75 -11.91
CA VAL A 203 8.28 7.99 -11.92
C VAL A 203 9.12 9.18 -11.45
N GLY A 204 9.78 9.07 -10.31
CA GLY A 204 10.59 10.15 -9.75
C GLY A 204 11.88 10.45 -10.55
N ALA A 205 12.32 9.52 -11.41
CA ALA A 205 13.37 9.74 -12.40
C ALA A 205 12.82 10.21 -13.78
N GLU A 206 11.55 10.63 -13.84
CA GLU A 206 10.85 11.10 -15.06
C GLU A 206 10.72 10.02 -16.16
N ALA A 207 11.01 8.77 -15.83
CA ALA A 207 10.94 7.65 -16.76
C ALA A 207 9.53 7.00 -16.78
N TYR A 208 8.50 7.80 -17.02
CA TYR A 208 7.09 7.39 -16.93
C TYR A 208 6.75 6.20 -17.82
N GLN A 209 7.22 6.21 -19.09
CA GLN A 209 6.96 5.10 -20.01
C GLN A 209 7.62 3.79 -19.54
N ALA A 210 8.82 3.85 -18.96
CA ALA A 210 9.48 2.68 -18.38
C ALA A 210 8.70 2.15 -17.16
N GLY A 211 8.22 3.04 -16.29
CA GLY A 211 7.37 2.70 -15.15
C GLY A 211 6.06 2.02 -15.58
N LEU A 212 5.36 2.59 -16.59
CA LEU A 212 4.11 2.04 -17.13
C LEU A 212 4.34 0.72 -17.88
N PHE A 213 5.44 0.58 -18.61
CA PHE A 213 5.78 -0.70 -19.24
C PHE A 213 6.08 -1.78 -18.19
N HIS A 214 6.80 -1.42 -17.11
CA HIS A 214 7.00 -2.36 -16.00
C HIS A 214 5.68 -2.70 -15.30
N MET A 215 4.75 -1.77 -15.18
CA MET A 215 3.40 -2.01 -14.65
C MET A 215 2.65 -3.06 -15.48
N LEU A 216 2.71 -2.98 -16.80
CA LEU A 216 2.10 -3.95 -17.70
C LEU A 216 2.72 -5.34 -17.54
N THR A 217 4.05 -5.43 -17.58
CA THR A 217 4.77 -6.71 -17.46
C THR A 217 4.54 -7.33 -16.08
N HIS A 218 4.52 -6.49 -15.02
CA HIS A 218 4.19 -6.86 -13.66
C HIS A 218 2.80 -7.49 -13.57
N ALA A 219 1.81 -6.93 -14.27
CA ALA A 219 0.46 -7.48 -14.31
C ALA A 219 0.47 -8.95 -14.75
N PHE A 220 1.24 -9.30 -15.79
CA PHE A 220 1.30 -10.66 -16.29
C PHE A 220 1.95 -11.64 -15.31
N PHE A 221 3.19 -11.36 -14.90
CA PHE A 221 3.91 -12.32 -14.07
C PHE A 221 3.38 -12.38 -12.63
N LYS A 222 2.80 -11.30 -12.10
CA LYS A 222 2.18 -11.32 -10.78
C LYS A 222 0.85 -12.07 -10.77
N ALA A 223 0.00 -11.86 -11.76
CA ALA A 223 -1.21 -12.66 -11.91
C ALA A 223 -0.87 -14.15 -12.04
N LEU A 224 0.15 -14.49 -12.85
CA LEU A 224 0.65 -15.86 -12.95
C LEU A 224 1.07 -16.43 -11.59
N LEU A 225 1.91 -15.72 -10.84
CA LEU A 225 2.41 -16.17 -9.54
C LEU A 225 1.29 -16.30 -8.49
N PHE A 226 0.37 -15.33 -8.39
CA PHE A 226 -0.75 -15.41 -7.46
C PHE A 226 -1.75 -16.53 -7.80
N LEU A 227 -2.14 -16.67 -9.06
CA LEU A 227 -3.05 -17.73 -9.48
C LEU A 227 -2.40 -19.11 -9.33
N SER A 228 -1.12 -19.24 -9.68
CA SER A 228 -0.35 -20.47 -9.44
C SER A 228 -0.23 -20.78 -7.94
N SER A 229 -0.01 -19.75 -7.09
CA SER A 229 0.00 -19.95 -5.63
C SER A 229 -1.36 -20.41 -5.11
N GLY A 230 -2.45 -19.89 -5.67
CA GLY A 230 -3.81 -20.37 -5.37
C GLY A 230 -3.98 -21.85 -5.71
N ALA A 231 -3.48 -22.28 -6.86
CA ALA A 231 -3.48 -23.69 -7.24
C ALA A 231 -2.63 -24.55 -6.28
N VAL A 232 -1.44 -24.05 -5.89
CA VAL A 232 -0.59 -24.75 -4.90
C VAL A 232 -1.28 -24.86 -3.54
N ILE A 233 -1.90 -23.80 -3.04
CA ILE A 233 -2.63 -23.80 -1.77
C ILE A 233 -3.79 -24.82 -1.80
N LEU A 234 -4.54 -24.86 -2.88
CA LEU A 234 -5.61 -25.86 -3.07
C LEU A 234 -5.06 -27.30 -3.12
N ALA A 235 -3.92 -27.51 -3.80
CA ALA A 235 -3.26 -28.81 -3.90
C ALA A 235 -2.75 -29.33 -2.55
N PHE A 236 -2.46 -28.45 -1.60
CA PHE A 236 -2.01 -28.77 -0.25
C PHE A 236 -3.09 -28.50 0.83
N HIS A 237 -4.36 -28.72 0.52
CA HIS A 237 -5.48 -28.61 1.49
C HIS A 237 -5.56 -27.28 2.22
N HIS A 238 -5.41 -26.18 1.50
CA HIS A 238 -5.41 -24.80 2.00
C HIS A 238 -4.21 -24.41 2.91
N GLU A 239 -3.13 -25.21 2.94
CA GLU A 239 -1.89 -24.82 3.61
C GLU A 239 -1.26 -23.63 2.87
N GLN A 240 -0.83 -22.60 3.61
CA GLN A 240 -0.18 -21.41 3.08
C GLN A 240 1.29 -21.32 3.47
N ASN A 241 1.72 -22.06 4.50
CA ASN A 241 3.09 -22.07 4.96
C ASN A 241 3.98 -22.91 4.03
N ILE A 242 4.93 -22.26 3.35
CA ILE A 242 5.82 -22.90 2.37
C ILE A 242 6.64 -24.04 2.97
N PHE A 243 6.98 -23.97 4.26
CA PHE A 243 7.76 -25.01 4.95
C PHE A 243 6.95 -26.27 5.28
N LYS A 244 5.63 -26.19 5.21
CA LYS A 244 4.73 -27.34 5.36
C LYS A 244 4.36 -27.98 4.02
N MET A 245 4.70 -27.35 2.89
CA MET A 245 4.57 -27.89 1.54
C MET A 245 5.79 -28.74 1.19
N GLY A 246 6.07 -28.96 -0.08
CA GLY A 246 7.30 -29.57 -0.59
C GLY A 246 7.04 -30.70 -1.58
N GLY A 247 8.06 -31.08 -2.36
CA GLY A 247 8.00 -32.19 -3.31
C GLY A 247 7.10 -31.98 -4.54
N LEU A 248 6.58 -30.78 -4.77
CA LEU A 248 5.59 -30.51 -5.80
C LEU A 248 6.13 -30.70 -7.23
N PHE A 249 7.43 -30.56 -7.45
CA PHE A 249 8.06 -30.74 -8.77
C PHE A 249 7.75 -32.12 -9.39
N TYR A 250 7.80 -33.17 -8.58
CA TYR A 250 7.56 -34.55 -9.06
C TYR A 250 6.05 -34.85 -9.28
N LYS A 251 5.17 -34.05 -8.67
CA LYS A 251 3.72 -34.23 -8.73
C LYS A 251 3.08 -33.38 -9.84
N ASN A 252 3.56 -32.15 -10.06
CA ASN A 252 2.97 -31.23 -11.02
C ASN A 252 4.02 -30.34 -11.69
N LYS A 253 4.54 -30.82 -12.83
CA LYS A 253 5.55 -30.10 -13.63
C LYS A 253 5.01 -28.80 -14.26
N PHE A 254 3.69 -28.74 -14.55
CA PHE A 254 3.08 -27.55 -15.14
C PHE A 254 3.07 -26.37 -14.14
N LEU A 255 2.68 -26.61 -12.89
CA LEU A 255 2.75 -25.59 -11.85
C LEU A 255 4.19 -25.12 -11.62
N PHE A 256 5.15 -26.04 -11.65
CA PHE A 256 6.56 -25.68 -11.58
C PHE A 256 6.96 -24.75 -12.73
N ALA A 257 6.57 -25.07 -13.97
CA ALA A 257 6.86 -24.21 -15.13
C ALA A 257 6.24 -22.81 -14.95
N CYS A 258 4.99 -22.73 -14.49
CA CYS A 258 4.34 -21.45 -14.20
C CYS A 258 5.10 -20.62 -13.14
N PHE A 259 5.53 -21.27 -12.05
CA PHE A 259 6.32 -20.60 -11.01
C PHE A 259 7.73 -20.22 -11.49
N ALA A 260 8.37 -21.09 -12.28
CA ALA A 260 9.70 -20.82 -12.84
C ALA A 260 9.67 -19.63 -13.81
N ILE A 261 8.66 -19.56 -14.70
CA ILE A 261 8.48 -18.45 -15.63
C ILE A 261 8.11 -17.16 -14.88
N GLY A 262 7.10 -17.20 -14.02
CA GLY A 262 6.66 -16.02 -13.27
C GLY A 262 7.72 -15.52 -12.29
N GLY A 263 8.40 -16.43 -11.59
CA GLY A 263 9.53 -16.10 -10.69
C GLY A 263 10.75 -15.60 -11.46
N GLY A 264 11.05 -16.19 -12.62
CA GLY A 264 12.07 -15.71 -13.52
C GLY A 264 11.78 -14.28 -14.01
N ALA A 265 10.52 -13.98 -14.36
CA ALA A 265 10.11 -12.63 -14.75
C ALA A 265 10.22 -11.63 -13.59
N LEU A 266 9.85 -12.05 -12.38
CA LEU A 266 10.03 -11.26 -11.16
C LEU A 266 11.51 -10.97 -10.87
N ALA A 267 12.39 -11.97 -11.01
CA ALA A 267 13.84 -11.85 -10.83
C ALA A 267 14.55 -11.19 -12.03
N ALA A 268 13.81 -10.91 -13.12
CA ALA A 268 14.35 -10.33 -14.34
C ALA A 268 15.45 -11.20 -14.99
N ILE A 269 15.17 -12.51 -15.19
CA ILE A 269 16.13 -13.40 -15.87
C ILE A 269 16.33 -12.92 -17.32
N PRO A 270 17.61 -12.67 -17.73
CA PRO A 270 17.92 -12.06 -19.02
C PRO A 270 17.34 -12.82 -20.20
N PHE A 271 16.78 -12.10 -21.17
CA PHE A 271 16.24 -12.54 -22.46
C PHE A 271 15.08 -13.55 -22.39
N LEU A 272 14.99 -14.36 -21.32
CA LEU A 272 13.98 -15.41 -21.19
C LEU A 272 12.63 -14.88 -20.71
N THR A 273 12.62 -13.73 -20.03
CA THR A 273 11.42 -13.22 -19.36
C THR A 273 11.17 -11.76 -19.68
N ILE A 274 9.88 -11.37 -19.69
CA ILE A 274 9.47 -10.00 -20.03
C ILE A 274 9.90 -8.99 -18.94
N GLY A 275 10.02 -9.44 -17.68
CA GLY A 275 10.43 -8.60 -16.55
C GLY A 275 11.85 -8.04 -16.68
N PHE A 276 12.72 -8.73 -17.42
CA PHE A 276 14.07 -8.26 -17.76
C PHE A 276 14.01 -6.92 -18.50
N PHE A 277 13.33 -6.86 -19.63
CA PHE A 277 13.29 -5.67 -20.49
C PHE A 277 12.68 -4.44 -19.82
N SER A 278 11.80 -4.64 -18.85
CA SER A 278 11.13 -3.54 -18.16
C SER A 278 11.89 -3.04 -16.93
N LYS A 279 12.52 -3.93 -16.17
CA LYS A 279 13.29 -3.55 -14.98
C LYS A 279 14.61 -2.87 -15.36
N ASP A 280 15.29 -3.38 -16.40
CA ASP A 280 16.52 -2.79 -16.89
C ASP A 280 16.30 -1.38 -17.40
N ALA A 281 15.20 -1.12 -18.13
CA ALA A 281 14.85 0.23 -18.58
C ALA A 281 14.67 1.21 -17.39
N ILE A 282 14.13 0.76 -16.26
CA ILE A 282 14.02 1.60 -15.05
C ILE A 282 15.41 1.92 -14.48
N LEU A 283 16.26 0.91 -14.32
CA LEU A 283 17.59 1.09 -13.73
C LEU A 283 18.49 1.95 -14.62
N ALA A 284 18.42 1.77 -15.94
CA ALA A 284 19.12 2.62 -16.92
C ALA A 284 18.66 4.08 -16.80
N ALA A 285 17.35 4.32 -16.70
CA ALA A 285 16.82 5.68 -16.55
C ALA A 285 17.26 6.34 -15.23
N VAL A 286 17.20 5.62 -14.11
CA VAL A 286 17.65 6.12 -12.80
C VAL A 286 19.15 6.43 -12.82
N TRP A 287 19.97 5.59 -13.48
CA TRP A 287 21.39 5.84 -13.65
C TRP A 287 21.64 7.07 -14.54
N THR A 288 20.89 7.22 -15.63
CA THR A 288 21.02 8.35 -16.54
C THR A 288 20.63 9.67 -15.86
N GLN A 289 19.58 9.67 -15.04
CA GLN A 289 19.10 10.85 -14.32
C GLN A 289 20.19 11.44 -13.40
N GLN A 290 21.06 10.62 -12.82
CA GLN A 290 22.24 11.09 -12.08
C GLN A 290 23.09 12.07 -12.89
N HIS A 291 23.28 11.78 -14.17
CA HIS A 291 24.13 12.57 -15.05
C HIS A 291 23.42 13.80 -15.63
N LEU A 292 22.10 13.72 -15.78
CA LEU A 292 21.29 14.83 -16.30
C LEU A 292 21.00 15.88 -15.22
N ALA A 293 20.55 15.45 -14.05
CA ALA A 293 20.24 16.36 -12.95
C ALA A 293 21.47 16.80 -12.13
N GLY A 294 22.62 16.13 -12.32
CA GLY A 294 23.83 16.40 -11.54
C GLY A 294 23.71 16.02 -10.06
N GLU A 295 22.67 15.28 -9.68
CA GLU A 295 22.35 14.96 -8.30
C GLU A 295 22.91 13.61 -7.88
N SER A 296 23.79 13.60 -6.88
CA SER A 296 24.39 12.40 -6.31
C SER A 296 23.37 11.39 -5.74
N ILE A 297 22.16 11.86 -5.42
CA ILE A 297 21.09 11.00 -4.85
C ILE A 297 20.70 9.89 -5.82
N PHE A 298 20.60 10.15 -7.14
CA PHE A 298 20.24 9.14 -8.13
C PHE A 298 21.27 8.02 -8.24
N ASN A 299 22.55 8.28 -7.93
CA ASN A 299 23.56 7.24 -7.80
C ASN A 299 23.22 6.27 -6.66
N ILE A 300 22.86 6.80 -5.50
CA ILE A 300 22.45 5.98 -4.36
C ILE A 300 21.19 5.17 -4.72
N LEU A 301 20.20 5.81 -5.36
CA LEU A 301 18.96 5.16 -5.78
C LEU A 301 19.22 4.02 -6.79
N TYR A 302 20.13 4.22 -7.74
CA TYR A 302 20.54 3.16 -8.66
C TYR A 302 21.09 1.94 -7.89
N TRP A 303 22.04 2.14 -6.96
CA TRP A 303 22.60 1.03 -6.18
C TRP A 303 21.58 0.38 -5.25
N VAL A 304 20.62 1.12 -4.73
CA VAL A 304 19.48 0.59 -4.01
C VAL A 304 18.63 -0.30 -4.91
N GLY A 305 18.36 0.13 -6.14
CA GLY A 305 17.68 -0.67 -7.14
C GLY A 305 18.41 -1.97 -7.48
N VAL A 306 19.73 -1.90 -7.66
CA VAL A 306 20.59 -3.08 -7.89
C VAL A 306 20.57 -4.05 -6.69
N ALA A 307 20.64 -3.53 -5.47
CA ALA A 307 20.50 -4.34 -4.25
C ALA A 307 19.12 -5.00 -4.15
N GLY A 308 18.08 -4.29 -4.55
CA GLY A 308 16.72 -4.84 -4.63
C GLY A 308 16.59 -5.97 -5.65
N ALA A 309 17.30 -5.90 -6.79
CA ALA A 309 17.33 -6.97 -7.77
C ALA A 309 18.02 -8.23 -7.22
N PHE A 310 19.13 -8.05 -6.48
CA PHE A 310 19.79 -9.12 -5.75
C PHE A 310 18.85 -9.83 -4.76
N LEU A 311 18.17 -9.06 -3.89
CA LEU A 311 17.21 -9.60 -2.92
C LEU A 311 16.05 -10.33 -3.62
N THR A 312 15.54 -9.76 -4.72
CA THR A 312 14.47 -10.35 -5.51
C THR A 312 14.84 -11.75 -6.01
N SER A 313 16.03 -11.92 -6.51
CA SER A 313 16.53 -13.22 -6.99
C SER A 313 16.59 -14.24 -5.87
N ILE A 314 17.09 -13.86 -4.68
CA ILE A 314 17.23 -14.77 -3.53
C ILE A 314 15.86 -15.24 -3.02
N TYR A 315 14.92 -14.32 -2.71
CA TYR A 315 13.64 -14.74 -2.15
C TYR A 315 12.77 -15.48 -3.16
N THR A 316 12.86 -15.15 -4.44
CA THR A 316 12.16 -15.86 -5.51
C THR A 316 12.67 -17.30 -5.64
N PHE A 317 13.98 -17.47 -5.66
CA PHE A 317 14.58 -18.80 -5.67
C PHE A 317 14.19 -19.61 -4.43
N SER A 318 14.29 -19.01 -3.23
CA SER A 318 13.94 -19.67 -1.98
C SER A 318 12.49 -20.18 -1.97
N LEU A 319 11.55 -19.36 -2.43
CA LEU A 319 10.14 -19.72 -2.56
C LEU A 319 9.95 -20.94 -3.47
N ILE A 320 10.53 -20.88 -4.69
CA ILE A 320 10.42 -21.98 -5.66
C ILE A 320 11.09 -23.24 -5.12
N TRP A 321 12.30 -23.11 -4.57
CA TRP A 321 13.05 -24.27 -4.07
C TRP A 321 12.31 -24.99 -2.95
N ILE A 322 11.83 -24.25 -1.95
CA ILE A 322 11.17 -24.84 -0.78
C ILE A 322 9.86 -25.53 -1.17
N VAL A 323 9.04 -24.91 -2.00
CA VAL A 323 7.74 -25.44 -2.39
C VAL A 323 7.87 -26.65 -3.34
N PHE A 324 8.80 -26.60 -4.29
CA PHE A 324 8.85 -27.62 -5.35
C PHE A 324 9.85 -28.75 -5.05
N PHE A 325 10.98 -28.45 -4.40
CA PHE A 325 12.05 -29.43 -4.15
C PHE A 325 12.25 -29.73 -2.65
N GLY A 326 11.59 -28.99 -1.76
CA GLY A 326 11.61 -29.26 -0.32
C GLY A 326 11.05 -30.64 0.04
N LYS A 327 11.22 -31.05 1.30
CA LYS A 327 10.65 -32.30 1.82
C LYS A 327 9.13 -32.21 1.83
N GLU A 328 8.45 -33.24 1.30
CA GLU A 328 6.98 -33.35 1.35
C GLU A 328 6.51 -33.51 2.80
N ASN A 329 5.77 -32.53 3.30
CA ASN A 329 5.22 -32.52 4.67
C ASN A 329 3.69 -32.61 4.69
N THR A 330 3.03 -32.20 3.62
CA THR A 330 1.57 -32.26 3.44
C THR A 330 1.23 -33.07 2.18
N PRO A 331 0.25 -33.98 2.22
CA PRO A 331 -0.15 -34.78 1.06
C PRO A 331 -0.62 -33.89 -0.09
N TYR A 332 -0.21 -34.25 -1.30
CA TYR A 332 -0.64 -33.56 -2.53
C TYR A 332 -1.99 -34.08 -3.02
N HIS A 333 -2.88 -33.18 -3.39
CA HIS A 333 -4.12 -33.45 -4.09
C HIS A 333 -4.09 -32.89 -5.51
N GLU A 334 -4.45 -33.70 -6.52
CA GLU A 334 -4.43 -33.27 -7.92
C GLU A 334 -5.60 -32.31 -8.22
N ILE A 335 -5.29 -31.13 -8.77
CA ILE A 335 -6.28 -30.16 -9.22
C ILE A 335 -6.60 -30.42 -10.69
N LYS A 336 -7.88 -30.60 -11.00
CA LYS A 336 -8.38 -30.86 -12.35
C LYS A 336 -9.30 -29.71 -12.80
N GLY A 337 -9.27 -29.42 -14.11
CA GLY A 337 -10.20 -28.49 -14.75
C GLY A 337 -9.50 -27.40 -15.57
N ALA A 338 -10.04 -27.16 -16.77
CA ALA A 338 -9.51 -26.15 -17.69
C ALA A 338 -9.55 -24.73 -17.13
N THR A 339 -10.49 -24.44 -16.22
CA THR A 339 -10.62 -23.14 -15.54
C THR A 339 -9.39 -22.77 -14.72
N TYR A 340 -8.61 -23.75 -14.25
CA TYR A 340 -7.33 -23.50 -13.56
C TYR A 340 -6.16 -23.37 -14.54
N TRP A 341 -6.08 -24.25 -15.55
CA TRP A 341 -4.91 -24.37 -16.40
C TRP A 341 -4.87 -23.35 -17.53
N ALA A 342 -6.01 -22.98 -18.12
CA ALA A 342 -6.04 -22.07 -19.25
C ALA A 342 -5.55 -20.65 -18.90
N PRO A 343 -6.00 -20.00 -17.82
CA PRO A 343 -5.47 -18.70 -17.42
C PRO A 343 -3.97 -18.74 -17.12
N LEU A 344 -3.49 -19.79 -16.44
CA LEU A 344 -2.07 -19.96 -16.12
C LEU A 344 -1.22 -20.12 -17.38
N ALA A 345 -1.68 -20.90 -18.37
CA ALA A 345 -0.95 -21.08 -19.63
C ALA A 345 -0.84 -19.77 -20.40
N ILE A 346 -1.92 -18.99 -20.51
CA ILE A 346 -1.91 -17.69 -21.19
C ILE A 346 -0.96 -16.74 -20.52
N LEU A 347 -1.05 -16.60 -19.17
CA LEU A 347 -0.19 -15.71 -18.39
C LEU A 347 1.26 -16.17 -18.41
N ALA A 348 1.54 -17.48 -18.47
CA ALA A 348 2.89 -18.01 -18.60
C ALA A 348 3.52 -17.56 -19.92
N VAL A 349 2.81 -17.66 -21.05
CA VAL A 349 3.30 -17.16 -22.35
C VAL A 349 3.56 -15.66 -22.30
N LEU A 350 2.63 -14.87 -21.75
CA LEU A 350 2.78 -13.39 -21.62
C LEU A 350 3.88 -12.99 -20.62
N SER A 351 4.35 -13.89 -19.77
CA SER A 351 5.45 -13.64 -18.84
C SER A 351 6.83 -14.01 -19.40
N THR A 352 6.87 -14.67 -20.56
CA THR A 352 8.14 -14.97 -21.27
C THR A 352 8.67 -13.77 -22.05
N GLY A 353 9.92 -13.84 -22.52
CA GLY A 353 10.53 -12.84 -23.41
C GLY A 353 9.79 -12.64 -24.73
N LEU A 354 8.97 -13.61 -25.16
CA LEU A 354 8.12 -13.47 -26.36
C LEU A 354 7.16 -12.28 -26.28
N ALA A 355 6.72 -11.92 -25.07
CA ALA A 355 5.82 -10.78 -24.87
C ALA A 355 6.47 -9.41 -25.16
N ILE A 356 7.77 -9.36 -25.48
CA ILE A 356 8.46 -8.12 -25.91
C ILE A 356 7.80 -7.50 -27.18
N VAL A 357 7.11 -8.30 -27.98
CA VAL A 357 6.35 -7.81 -29.13
C VAL A 357 5.27 -6.79 -28.75
N LEU A 358 4.81 -6.81 -27.48
CA LEU A 358 3.85 -5.86 -26.95
C LEU A 358 4.48 -4.49 -26.65
N LYS A 359 5.82 -4.38 -26.57
CA LYS A 359 6.50 -3.11 -26.25
C LYS A 359 6.18 -2.02 -27.28
N ALA A 360 6.31 -2.32 -28.55
CA ALA A 360 6.09 -1.32 -29.59
C ALA A 360 4.64 -0.80 -29.65
N PRO A 361 3.58 -1.65 -29.64
CA PRO A 361 2.20 -1.16 -29.53
C PRO A 361 1.94 -0.33 -28.27
N VAL A 362 2.48 -0.76 -27.12
CA VAL A 362 2.30 -0.02 -25.84
C VAL A 362 2.96 1.34 -25.91
N MET A 363 4.21 1.43 -26.38
CA MET A 363 4.89 2.71 -26.55
C MET A 363 4.14 3.64 -27.51
N SER A 364 3.57 3.11 -28.61
CA SER A 364 2.73 3.88 -29.53
C SER A 364 1.50 4.48 -28.84
N ILE A 365 0.83 3.69 -27.95
CA ILE A 365 -0.32 4.17 -27.18
C ILE A 365 0.12 5.24 -26.16
N LEU A 366 1.22 5.05 -25.46
CA LEU A 366 1.72 6.02 -24.49
C LEU A 366 2.15 7.33 -25.16
N ASN A 367 2.78 7.26 -26.34
CA ASN A 367 3.10 8.45 -27.14
C ASN A 367 1.85 9.18 -27.63
N ALA A 368 0.82 8.44 -28.05
CA ALA A 368 -0.46 9.03 -28.45
C ALA A 368 -1.18 9.70 -27.24
N ALA A 369 -0.98 9.17 -26.02
CA ALA A 369 -1.43 9.76 -24.78
C ALA A 369 -0.53 10.89 -24.26
N GLN A 370 0.48 11.29 -25.04
CA GLN A 370 1.46 12.35 -24.71
C GLN A 370 2.24 12.11 -23.40
N ILE A 371 2.36 10.86 -22.97
CA ILE A 371 3.22 10.53 -21.83
C ILE A 371 4.68 10.66 -22.27
N PRO A 372 5.53 11.46 -21.58
CA PRO A 372 6.90 11.69 -21.99
C PRO A 372 7.72 10.40 -22.10
N ALA A 373 8.47 10.26 -23.17
CA ALA A 373 9.46 9.22 -23.32
C ALA A 373 10.78 9.69 -22.68
N PHE A 374 11.36 8.84 -21.84
CA PHE A 374 12.70 9.11 -21.30
C PHE A 374 13.74 8.84 -22.39
N ILE A 375 14.47 9.88 -22.79
CA ILE A 375 15.48 9.81 -23.84
C ILE A 375 16.86 9.77 -23.18
N ILE A 376 17.61 8.69 -23.39
CA ILE A 376 19.00 8.59 -22.97
C ILE A 376 19.84 9.35 -23.99
N PRO A 377 20.60 10.39 -23.61
CA PRO A 377 21.50 11.08 -24.52
C PRO A 377 22.58 10.13 -25.09
N GLU A 378 22.91 10.25 -26.35
CA GLU A 378 23.90 9.41 -27.04
C GLU A 378 25.24 9.33 -26.27
N ALA A 379 25.67 10.44 -25.67
CA ALA A 379 26.87 10.49 -24.86
C ALA A 379 26.81 9.62 -23.58
N LEU A 380 25.63 9.25 -23.10
CA LEU A 380 25.40 8.44 -21.91
C LEU A 380 24.97 7.00 -22.22
N GLU A 381 24.66 6.66 -23.48
CA GLU A 381 24.18 5.33 -23.86
C GLU A 381 25.14 4.20 -23.45
N ALA A 382 26.44 4.36 -23.70
CA ALA A 382 27.44 3.37 -23.31
C ALA A 382 27.49 3.15 -21.79
N GLY A 383 27.34 4.23 -21.02
CA GLY A 383 27.28 4.17 -19.56
C GLY A 383 26.00 3.52 -19.05
N ALA A 384 24.84 3.84 -19.64
CA ALA A 384 23.56 3.24 -19.33
C ALA A 384 23.55 1.72 -19.59
N HIS A 385 24.11 1.27 -20.72
CA HIS A 385 24.31 -0.16 -20.98
C HIS A 385 25.27 -0.80 -19.98
N GLY A 386 26.34 -0.09 -19.57
CA GLY A 386 27.21 -0.55 -18.49
C GLY A 386 26.46 -0.77 -17.18
N ALA A 387 25.58 0.14 -16.82
CA ALA A 387 24.73 0.03 -15.65
C ALA A 387 23.73 -1.15 -15.73
N GLU A 388 23.16 -1.40 -16.91
CA GLU A 388 22.32 -2.58 -17.17
C GLU A 388 23.09 -3.89 -16.95
N TYR A 389 24.31 -4.01 -17.49
CA TYR A 389 25.15 -5.21 -17.30
C TYR A 389 25.52 -5.44 -15.83
N VAL A 390 25.78 -4.39 -15.07
CA VAL A 390 26.02 -4.49 -13.62
C VAL A 390 24.79 -5.03 -12.92
N ALA A 391 23.62 -4.49 -13.21
CA ALA A 391 22.35 -4.94 -12.63
C ALA A 391 22.05 -6.41 -12.94
N ILE A 392 22.28 -6.84 -14.19
CA ILE A 392 22.17 -8.24 -14.62
C ILE A 392 23.12 -9.13 -13.83
N ALA A 393 24.41 -8.77 -13.77
CA ALA A 393 25.42 -9.55 -13.07
C ALA A 393 25.07 -9.73 -11.58
N VAL A 394 24.59 -8.67 -10.93
CA VAL A 394 24.19 -8.70 -9.52
C VAL A 394 22.92 -9.53 -9.31
N ALA A 395 21.92 -9.43 -10.20
CA ALA A 395 20.72 -10.26 -10.14
C ALA A 395 21.05 -11.76 -10.31
N LEU A 396 21.91 -12.11 -11.27
CA LEU A 396 22.39 -13.49 -11.46
C LEU A 396 23.21 -13.97 -10.25
N THR A 397 24.07 -13.13 -9.69
CA THR A 397 24.79 -13.43 -8.44
C THR A 397 23.82 -13.72 -7.30
N GLY A 398 22.75 -12.93 -7.18
CA GLY A 398 21.66 -13.17 -6.21
C GLY A 398 20.99 -14.54 -6.41
N LEU A 399 20.78 -14.96 -7.66
CA LEU A 399 20.25 -16.29 -7.97
C LEU A 399 21.23 -17.39 -7.51
N VAL A 400 22.52 -17.26 -7.83
CA VAL A 400 23.56 -18.20 -7.40
C VAL A 400 23.64 -18.28 -5.87
N VAL A 401 23.61 -17.13 -5.18
CA VAL A 401 23.58 -17.08 -3.71
C VAL A 401 22.32 -17.77 -3.18
N GLY A 402 21.16 -17.54 -3.78
CA GLY A 402 19.92 -18.24 -3.45
C GLY A 402 20.05 -19.76 -3.56
N VAL A 403 20.65 -20.26 -4.67
CA VAL A 403 20.95 -21.69 -4.85
C VAL A 403 21.86 -22.20 -3.75
N VAL A 404 22.97 -21.52 -3.47
CA VAL A 404 23.91 -21.94 -2.41
C VAL A 404 23.24 -21.98 -1.04
N LEU A 405 22.49 -20.95 -0.68
CA LEU A 405 21.86 -20.85 0.64
C LEU A 405 20.75 -21.89 0.86
N PHE A 406 19.86 -22.06 -0.12
CA PHE A 406 18.65 -22.86 0.06
C PHE A 406 18.78 -24.30 -0.45
N ALA A 407 19.60 -24.57 -1.47
CA ALA A 407 19.80 -25.93 -1.96
C ALA A 407 20.93 -26.66 -1.22
N PHE A 408 22.03 -25.96 -0.89
CA PHE A 408 23.22 -26.62 -0.32
C PHE A 408 23.47 -26.27 1.14
N ALA A 409 23.25 -25.02 1.57
CA ALA A 409 23.61 -24.55 2.92
C ALA A 409 22.39 -24.28 3.82
N TYR A 410 21.24 -24.87 3.54
CA TYR A 410 19.98 -24.57 4.26
C TYR A 410 20.06 -24.78 5.77
N LYS A 411 20.79 -25.84 6.23
CA LYS A 411 21.01 -26.07 7.66
C LYS A 411 21.79 -24.91 8.32
N ALA A 412 22.78 -24.34 7.62
CA ALA A 412 23.55 -23.20 8.13
C ALA A 412 22.66 -21.94 8.23
N VAL A 413 21.79 -21.72 7.25
CA VAL A 413 20.79 -20.63 7.29
C VAL A 413 19.87 -20.78 8.50
N GLN A 414 19.34 -21.97 8.75
CA GLN A 414 18.50 -22.25 9.93
C GLN A 414 19.26 -22.05 11.24
N SER A 415 20.50 -22.54 11.30
CA SER A 415 21.35 -22.37 12.49
C SER A 415 21.59 -20.89 12.79
N PHE A 416 21.91 -20.09 11.76
CA PHE A 416 22.07 -18.63 11.91
C PHE A 416 20.76 -17.97 12.36
N ALA A 417 19.62 -18.30 11.73
CA ALA A 417 18.31 -17.74 12.08
C ALA A 417 17.90 -18.03 13.54
N ASN A 418 18.41 -19.11 14.14
CA ASN A 418 18.16 -19.50 15.52
C ASN A 418 19.12 -18.84 16.53
N THR A 419 20.19 -18.15 16.08
CA THR A 419 21.04 -17.36 16.98
C THR A 419 20.28 -16.14 17.49
N CYS A 420 20.70 -15.56 18.61
CA CYS A 420 20.07 -14.35 19.16
C CYS A 420 20.02 -13.20 18.14
N LEU A 421 21.13 -12.96 17.43
CA LEU A 421 21.23 -11.92 16.41
C LEU A 421 20.37 -12.28 15.18
N GLY A 422 20.43 -13.52 14.70
CA GLY A 422 19.64 -13.97 13.55
C GLY A 422 18.13 -13.91 13.83
N ALA A 423 17.70 -14.37 15.00
CA ALA A 423 16.29 -14.32 15.41
C ALA A 423 15.80 -12.86 15.51
N GLY A 424 16.62 -11.95 16.03
CA GLY A 424 16.32 -10.52 16.08
C GLY A 424 16.13 -9.93 14.69
N LEU A 425 17.07 -10.18 13.77
CA LEU A 425 16.99 -9.72 12.38
C LEU A 425 15.75 -10.29 11.65
N VAL A 426 15.52 -11.60 11.77
CA VAL A 426 14.33 -12.25 11.18
C VAL A 426 13.04 -11.62 11.72
N ASN A 427 12.96 -11.35 13.02
CA ASN A 427 11.77 -10.73 13.62
C ASN A 427 11.54 -9.30 13.12
N ILE A 428 12.60 -8.48 13.05
CA ILE A 428 12.53 -7.11 12.53
C ILE A 428 12.07 -7.12 11.07
N CYS A 429 12.70 -7.93 10.22
CA CYS A 429 12.35 -8.02 8.80
C CYS A 429 10.95 -8.60 8.58
N ARG A 430 10.55 -9.63 9.37
CA ARG A 430 9.22 -10.24 9.28
C ARG A 430 8.10 -9.26 9.60
N ASN A 431 8.34 -8.34 10.53
CA ASN A 431 7.42 -7.28 10.91
C ASN A 431 7.62 -5.99 10.07
N ALA A 432 8.26 -6.11 8.90
CA ALA A 432 8.51 -4.98 8.00
C ALA A 432 9.08 -3.75 8.75
N LEU A 433 10.15 -3.98 9.53
CA LEU A 433 10.85 -2.99 10.38
C LEU A 433 9.98 -2.40 11.52
N GLY A 434 8.90 -3.07 11.92
CA GLY A 434 8.09 -2.67 13.07
C GLY A 434 7.12 -1.50 12.83
N PHE A 435 6.84 -1.15 11.59
CA PHE A 435 5.88 -0.08 11.26
C PHE A 435 4.50 -0.30 11.89
N ASP A 436 4.00 -1.55 11.94
CA ASP A 436 2.72 -1.84 12.58
C ASP A 436 2.74 -1.53 14.09
N ALA A 437 3.82 -1.87 14.78
CA ALA A 437 3.98 -1.56 16.20
C ALA A 437 4.07 -0.04 16.44
N LEU A 438 4.77 0.68 15.54
CA LEU A 438 4.85 2.14 15.59
C LEU A 438 3.45 2.76 15.43
N TYR A 439 2.68 2.31 14.46
CA TYR A 439 1.32 2.84 14.21
C TYR A 439 0.35 2.50 15.33
N ASP A 440 0.48 1.31 15.92
CA ASP A 440 -0.31 0.94 17.09
C ASP A 440 -0.06 1.89 18.28
N ILE A 441 1.20 2.23 18.52
CA ILE A 441 1.58 3.13 19.63
C ILE A 441 1.18 4.59 19.34
N VAL A 442 1.42 5.08 18.11
CA VAL A 442 1.29 6.51 17.79
C VAL A 442 -0.15 6.88 17.44
N PHE A 443 -0.90 5.99 16.78
CA PHE A 443 -2.24 6.31 16.26
C PHE A 443 -3.35 5.46 16.90
N VAL A 444 -3.22 4.13 16.93
CA VAL A 444 -4.33 3.24 17.29
C VAL A 444 -4.63 3.34 18.80
N LYS A 445 -3.64 3.17 19.66
CA LYS A 445 -3.83 3.24 21.12
C LYS A 445 -4.31 4.60 21.60
N PRO A 446 -3.74 5.75 21.16
CA PRO A 446 -4.27 7.06 21.51
C PRO A 446 -5.71 7.26 21.04
N TYR A 447 -6.04 6.87 19.81
CA TYR A 447 -7.40 6.94 19.30
C TYR A 447 -8.38 6.13 20.16
N LEU A 448 -8.05 4.88 20.48
CA LEU A 448 -8.88 4.02 21.32
C LEU A 448 -9.02 4.57 22.74
N LEU A 449 -7.97 5.19 23.29
CA LEU A 449 -8.03 5.86 24.59
C LEU A 449 -9.01 7.04 24.55
N ILE A 450 -8.90 7.90 23.54
CA ILE A 450 -9.80 9.04 23.34
C ILE A 450 -11.25 8.53 23.16
N ALA A 451 -11.45 7.54 22.30
CA ALA A 451 -12.77 6.94 22.09
C ALA A 451 -13.37 6.35 23.38
N LYS A 452 -12.55 5.71 24.22
CA LYS A 452 -12.98 5.19 25.51
C LYS A 452 -13.36 6.30 26.50
N ILE A 453 -12.63 7.41 26.49
CA ILE A 453 -12.94 8.59 27.32
C ILE A 453 -14.25 9.22 26.85
N LEU A 454 -14.38 9.46 25.55
CA LEU A 454 -15.57 10.06 24.94
C LEU A 454 -16.79 9.13 25.00
N GLY A 455 -16.58 7.81 24.96
CA GLY A 455 -17.65 6.81 25.08
C GLY A 455 -18.37 6.81 26.44
N ARG A 456 -17.82 7.49 27.45
CA ARG A 456 -18.51 7.80 28.71
C ARG A 456 -19.37 9.06 28.64
N ASP A 457 -19.33 9.72 27.49
CA ASP A 457 -20.07 10.93 27.18
C ASP A 457 -20.03 12.01 28.27
N PRO A 458 -18.82 12.59 28.55
CA PRO A 458 -18.69 13.60 29.60
C PRO A 458 -19.48 14.87 29.27
N ILE A 459 -19.78 15.14 27.99
CA ILE A 459 -20.58 16.27 27.57
C ILE A 459 -22.07 16.04 27.89
N ASP A 460 -22.56 14.83 27.60
CA ASP A 460 -23.93 14.42 27.94
C ASP A 460 -24.11 14.38 29.47
N GLY A 461 -23.07 13.98 30.22
CA GLY A 461 -23.02 14.05 31.66
C GLY A 461 -23.26 15.46 32.22
N LEU A 462 -22.78 16.51 31.58
CA LEU A 462 -23.07 17.91 31.94
C LEU A 462 -24.54 18.26 31.71
N TRP A 463 -25.14 17.83 30.61
CA TRP A 463 -26.56 18.04 30.33
C TRP A 463 -27.46 17.25 31.29
N LEU A 464 -27.06 16.06 31.71
CA LEU A 464 -27.77 15.23 32.69
C LEU A 464 -27.76 15.84 34.10
N MET A 465 -26.86 16.78 34.41
CA MET A 465 -26.88 17.55 35.66
C MET A 465 -28.09 18.44 35.76
N LEU A 466 -28.60 19.01 34.67
CA LEU A 466 -29.77 19.90 34.68
C LEU A 466 -31.05 19.20 35.18
N PRO A 467 -31.46 18.03 34.65
CA PRO A 467 -32.54 17.24 35.23
C PRO A 467 -32.33 16.86 36.68
N ALA A 468 -31.08 16.54 37.09
CA ALA A 468 -30.76 16.22 38.46
C ALA A 468 -30.96 17.41 39.39
N ILE A 469 -30.55 18.61 38.99
CA ILE A 469 -30.78 19.87 39.75
C ILE A 469 -32.27 20.16 39.84
N VAL A 470 -33.02 20.05 38.73
CA VAL A 470 -34.49 20.28 38.73
C VAL A 470 -35.18 19.25 39.62
N LYS A 471 -34.81 17.97 39.54
CA LYS A 471 -35.34 16.91 40.43
C LYS A 471 -35.01 17.14 41.89
N GLY A 472 -33.77 17.59 42.17
CA GLY A 472 -33.36 18.00 43.52
C GLY A 472 -34.21 19.16 44.05
N GLY A 473 -34.39 20.21 43.26
CA GLY A 473 -35.26 21.33 43.58
C GLY A 473 -36.74 20.93 43.79
N HIS A 474 -37.26 20.07 42.91
CA HIS A 474 -38.61 19.51 43.08
C HIS A 474 -38.73 18.73 44.38
N ASN A 475 -37.81 17.82 44.69
CA ASN A 475 -37.87 17.04 45.94
C ASN A 475 -37.78 17.94 47.16
N PHE A 476 -36.96 18.99 47.13
CA PHE A 476 -36.85 19.96 48.20
C PHE A 476 -38.16 20.74 48.42
N THR A 477 -38.74 21.25 47.34
CA THR A 477 -40.00 21.99 47.45
C THR A 477 -41.20 21.10 47.81
N SER A 478 -41.25 19.89 47.20
CA SER A 478 -42.30 18.91 47.47
C SER A 478 -42.26 18.40 48.92
N SER A 479 -41.07 18.25 49.52
CA SER A 479 -40.94 17.86 50.94
C SER A 479 -41.48 18.92 51.90
N ARG A 480 -41.66 20.17 51.44
CA ARG A 480 -42.26 21.26 52.22
C ARG A 480 -43.78 21.31 52.12
N GLN A 481 -44.35 20.56 51.16
CA GLN A 481 -45.81 20.49 50.95
C GLN A 481 -46.39 19.33 51.73
N THR A 482 -46.39 19.47 53.06
CA THR A 482 -46.80 18.39 53.98
C THR A 482 -48.30 18.24 54.09
N GLY A 483 -49.07 19.18 53.57
CA GLY A 483 -50.56 19.23 53.69
C GLY A 483 -51.05 19.67 55.06
N SER A 484 -50.12 19.95 55.96
CA SER A 484 -50.44 20.36 57.38
C SER A 484 -50.62 21.88 57.45
N LEU A 485 -51.84 22.33 57.66
CA LEU A 485 -52.15 23.76 57.82
C LEU A 485 -51.31 24.42 58.91
N ARG A 486 -51.02 23.67 59.99
CA ARG A 486 -50.23 24.12 61.13
C ARG A 486 -48.77 24.40 60.76
N GLU A 487 -48.18 23.57 59.91
CA GLU A 487 -46.78 23.75 59.38
C GLU A 487 -46.68 24.91 58.41
N TYR A 488 -47.69 25.13 57.57
CA TYR A 488 -47.75 26.31 56.75
C TYR A 488 -47.89 27.60 57.54
N ALA A 489 -48.79 27.66 58.53
CA ALA A 489 -48.95 28.80 59.37
C ALA A 489 -47.66 29.13 60.18
N SER A 490 -46.99 28.12 60.71
CA SER A 490 -45.72 28.32 61.45
C SER A 490 -44.58 28.78 60.48
N SER A 491 -44.50 28.30 59.25
CA SER A 491 -43.52 28.72 58.23
C SER A 491 -43.79 30.17 57.81
N MET A 492 -45.03 30.56 57.63
CA MET A 492 -45.41 31.96 57.32
C MET A 492 -45.06 32.89 58.48
N ALA A 493 -45.39 32.52 59.73
CA ALA A 493 -45.01 33.29 60.90
C ALA A 493 -43.52 33.44 61.05
N PHE A 494 -42.75 32.37 60.83
CA PHE A 494 -41.27 32.42 60.84
C PHE A 494 -40.73 33.33 59.72
N GLY A 495 -41.26 33.27 58.47
CA GLY A 495 -40.89 34.16 57.37
C GLY A 495 -41.13 35.62 57.68
N ILE A 496 -42.26 35.96 58.30
CA ILE A 496 -42.59 37.31 58.78
C ILE A 496 -41.56 37.82 59.78
N VAL A 497 -41.25 36.96 60.80
CA VAL A 497 -40.23 37.30 61.80
C VAL A 497 -38.85 37.55 61.21
N VAL A 498 -38.45 36.74 60.26
CA VAL A 498 -37.18 36.92 59.57
C VAL A 498 -37.18 38.24 58.76
N ILE A 499 -38.25 38.57 58.03
CA ILE A 499 -38.34 39.82 57.28
C ILE A 499 -38.30 41.02 58.24
N LEU A 500 -39.01 40.96 59.34
CA LEU A 500 -39.01 42.01 60.35
C LEU A 500 -37.61 42.16 60.99
N MET A 501 -36.92 41.09 61.26
CA MET A 501 -35.53 41.11 61.77
C MET A 501 -34.59 41.79 60.75
N ILE A 502 -34.70 41.43 59.45
CA ILE A 502 -33.89 42.03 58.39
C ILE A 502 -34.19 43.55 58.30
N LEU A 503 -35.45 43.96 58.36
CA LEU A 503 -35.83 45.37 58.34
C LEU A 503 -35.30 46.14 59.54
N VAL A 504 -35.35 45.55 60.74
CA VAL A 504 -34.78 46.16 61.95
C VAL A 504 -33.26 46.27 61.84
N VAL A 505 -32.57 45.22 61.41
CA VAL A 505 -31.11 45.24 61.21
C VAL A 505 -30.72 46.30 60.16
N THR A 506 -31.44 46.39 59.06
CA THR A 506 -31.14 47.37 58.01
C THR A 506 -31.40 48.82 58.48
N GLN A 507 -32.41 49.03 59.38
CA GLN A 507 -32.63 50.35 59.99
C GLN A 507 -31.62 50.70 61.07
N VAL A 508 -31.04 49.72 61.78
CA VAL A 508 -30.09 49.92 62.81
C VAL A 508 -28.67 50.09 62.30
N VAL A 509 -28.32 49.35 61.23
CA VAL A 509 -26.98 49.40 60.59
C VAL A 509 -26.93 50.54 59.54
N GLY A 510 -28.04 51.08 59.06
CA GLY A 510 -28.13 52.21 58.15
C GLY A 510 -28.20 53.60 58.82
N LYS A 511 -28.06 53.65 60.12
CA LYS A 511 -27.78 54.85 60.92
C LYS A 511 -26.33 54.81 61.43
#